data_6e21a1aa9e87a71dee5a8d2fad70ff32
#
_entry.id   6e21a1aa9e87a71dee5a8d2fad70ff32
#
_cell.length_a   1.000
_cell.length_b   1.000
_cell.length_c   1.000
_cell.angle_alpha   90.00
_cell.angle_beta   90.00
_cell.angle_gamma   90.00
#
_symmetry.space_group_name_H-M   'P 1'
#
loop_
_entity.id
_entity.type
_entity.pdbx_description
1 polymer ?
#
loop_
_entity_poly.entity_id
_entity_poly.type
_entity_poly.pdbx_seq_one_letter_code
_entity_poly.pdbx_strand_id
1 'polypeptide(L)'
;MADTWTQWLAEPAPSPTQAYTRCTNLATPAACNWLVPVTSGQAPHTLCQACRLNRTIPDLNDPVHPDNGVLWGRIELAKRRLFSSLLALGLPVASLTEDPVHGISFDLLRSPDAGPPVMTGHKAGLITLNLLEADDAVREALRSALREPYRTLLGHFRHEIGHYYWDRLVSGTVWMQGFHQLFGDETQDYAACLQKNYLQDPPAQWWLHYVSAYASTHPWEDWAECWAHYLHMRDTIDTAVSLGLATDSVHLEFIAFTLDALYQPDHPEAQTFLDFLNDWTRLTTLLNEMSRSMGQPDFYPFVLPHEVVAKLHFIHLLVTSGSWLQQGDAPMTEQVELQTQSQNQSQNQSQSQL
;
A
#
# COMPACT_ATOMS: atom_id res chain seq x y z
N MET A 1 20.59 -18.02 -11.17
CA MET A 1 19.62 -17.72 -10.10
C MET A 1 18.84 -16.42 -10.35
N ALA A 2 18.78 -15.91 -11.60
CA ALA A 2 18.05 -14.67 -11.95
C ALA A 2 16.62 -14.90 -12.43
N ASP A 3 16.21 -16.14 -12.68
CA ASP A 3 14.99 -16.43 -13.46
C ASP A 3 13.76 -16.79 -12.62
N THR A 4 13.89 -16.92 -11.31
CA THR A 4 12.79 -17.35 -10.44
C THR A 4 11.74 -16.24 -10.21
N TRP A 5 12.10 -14.98 -10.29
CA TRP A 5 11.17 -13.86 -10.06
C TRP A 5 10.28 -13.53 -11.26
N THR A 6 10.66 -13.94 -12.45
CA THR A 6 9.88 -13.71 -13.67
C THR A 6 8.73 -14.68 -13.86
N GLN A 7 8.76 -15.84 -13.21
CA GLN A 7 7.66 -16.82 -13.27
C GLN A 7 6.40 -16.38 -12.51
N TRP A 8 6.52 -15.46 -11.56
CA TRP A 8 5.41 -15.00 -10.71
C TRP A 8 4.54 -13.92 -11.34
N LEU A 9 5.03 -13.26 -12.39
CA LEU A 9 4.31 -12.23 -13.12
C LEU A 9 3.69 -12.77 -14.43
N ALA A 10 3.85 -14.04 -14.72
CA ALA A 10 3.30 -14.65 -15.90
C ALA A 10 1.86 -15.09 -15.62
N GLU A 11 0.90 -14.35 -16.16
CA GLU A 11 -0.30 -14.97 -16.70
C GLU A 11 0.07 -16.22 -17.53
N PRO A 12 -0.87 -17.15 -17.79
CA PRO A 12 -0.60 -18.49 -18.27
C PRO A 12 0.59 -18.54 -19.21
N ALA A 13 1.57 -19.37 -18.90
CA ALA A 13 2.93 -19.43 -19.41
C ALA A 13 3.12 -18.70 -20.75
N PRO A 14 3.94 -17.63 -20.84
CA PRO A 14 4.00 -16.78 -22.01
C PRO A 14 4.20 -17.66 -23.24
N SER A 15 3.48 -17.36 -24.31
CA SER A 15 3.70 -18.04 -25.59
C SER A 15 5.21 -18.17 -25.80
N PRO A 16 5.74 -19.34 -26.14
CA PRO A 16 7.20 -19.58 -26.28
C PRO A 16 7.91 -18.64 -27.28
N THR A 17 7.14 -17.80 -27.96
CA THR A 17 7.59 -16.80 -28.92
C THR A 17 7.63 -15.35 -28.38
N GLN A 18 7.17 -15.09 -27.12
CA GLN A 18 7.20 -13.75 -26.57
C GLN A 18 8.62 -13.34 -26.19
N ALA A 19 9.16 -12.31 -26.88
CA ALA A 19 10.45 -11.73 -26.55
C ALA A 19 10.31 -10.69 -25.43
N TYR A 20 11.33 -10.60 -24.57
CA TYR A 20 11.42 -9.61 -23.51
C TYR A 20 12.72 -8.83 -23.58
N THR A 21 12.68 -7.57 -23.16
CA THR A 21 13.86 -6.73 -22.92
C THR A 21 13.92 -6.32 -21.46
N ARG A 22 15.09 -5.90 -21.00
CA ARG A 22 15.26 -5.40 -19.62
C ARG A 22 14.78 -3.94 -19.52
N CYS A 23 14.20 -3.58 -18.38
CA CYS A 23 13.90 -2.19 -18.06
C CYS A 23 15.17 -1.33 -18.14
N THR A 24 15.12 -0.14 -18.75
CA THR A 24 16.29 0.76 -18.86
C THR A 24 16.81 1.25 -17.52
N ASN A 25 15.96 1.29 -16.49
CA ASN A 25 16.39 1.61 -15.13
C ASN A 25 17.29 0.54 -14.49
N LEU A 26 17.60 -0.56 -15.19
CA LEU A 26 18.64 -1.49 -14.76
C LEU A 26 20.02 -0.82 -14.68
N ALA A 27 20.31 0.10 -15.61
CA ALA A 27 21.60 0.82 -15.69
C ALA A 27 21.65 2.09 -14.81
N THR A 28 20.63 2.35 -14.00
CA THR A 28 20.54 3.50 -13.09
C THR A 28 20.66 3.05 -11.64
N PRO A 29 20.75 3.96 -10.66
CA PRO A 29 20.71 3.61 -9.24
C PRO A 29 19.46 2.81 -8.82
N ALA A 30 18.35 2.90 -9.57
CA ALA A 30 17.15 2.09 -9.36
C ALA A 30 17.38 0.59 -9.57
N ALA A 31 18.40 0.19 -10.33
CA ALA A 31 18.82 -1.19 -10.61
C ALA A 31 17.63 -2.13 -10.90
N CYS A 32 16.71 -1.68 -11.77
CA CYS A 32 15.46 -2.39 -12.02
C CYS A 32 15.71 -3.67 -12.84
N ASN A 33 15.38 -4.81 -12.25
CA ASN A 33 15.55 -6.13 -12.88
C ASN A 33 14.30 -6.65 -13.62
N TRP A 34 13.25 -5.84 -13.74
CA TRP A 34 12.01 -6.24 -14.41
C TRP A 34 12.18 -6.35 -15.91
N LEU A 35 11.43 -7.27 -16.48
CA LEU A 35 11.35 -7.49 -17.93
C LEU A 35 10.16 -6.72 -18.53
N VAL A 36 10.34 -6.30 -19.77
CA VAL A 36 9.34 -5.59 -20.56
C VAL A 36 9.06 -6.44 -21.82
N PRO A 37 7.80 -6.83 -22.09
CA PRO A 37 7.49 -7.56 -23.30
C PRO A 37 7.78 -6.70 -24.55
N VAL A 38 8.39 -7.31 -25.56
CA VAL A 38 8.65 -6.68 -26.86
C VAL A 38 7.44 -6.92 -27.74
N THR A 39 6.74 -5.86 -28.10
CA THR A 39 5.58 -5.92 -29.01
C THR A 39 6.04 -5.58 -30.42
N SER A 40 5.65 -6.40 -31.40
CA SER A 40 6.03 -6.22 -32.81
C SER A 40 5.57 -4.84 -33.32
N GLY A 41 6.50 -4.04 -33.87
CA GLY A 41 6.21 -2.73 -34.45
C GLY A 41 6.20 -1.55 -33.48
N GLN A 42 6.38 -1.76 -32.18
CA GLN A 42 6.62 -0.68 -31.21
C GLN A 42 8.11 -0.52 -30.96
N ALA A 43 8.55 0.74 -30.78
CA ALA A 43 9.88 1.00 -30.23
C ALA A 43 10.01 0.25 -28.90
N PRO A 44 11.16 -0.35 -28.58
CA PRO A 44 11.31 -1.09 -27.35
C PRO A 44 10.93 -0.18 -26.17
N HIS A 45 9.88 -0.50 -25.46
CA HIS A 45 9.52 0.20 -24.23
C HIS A 45 10.65 0.01 -23.25
N THR A 46 11.22 1.11 -22.90
CA THR A 46 12.42 1.12 -22.10
C THR A 46 12.14 0.97 -20.63
N LEU A 47 10.92 1.28 -20.14
CA LEU A 47 10.53 1.21 -18.72
C LEU A 47 9.48 0.13 -18.48
N CYS A 48 9.63 -0.61 -17.36
CA CYS A 48 8.64 -1.59 -16.90
C CYS A 48 7.39 -0.92 -16.32
N GLN A 49 6.36 -1.72 -16.03
CA GLN A 49 5.09 -1.25 -15.50
C GLN A 49 5.23 -0.40 -14.22
N ALA A 50 6.18 -0.70 -13.34
CA ALA A 50 6.40 0.08 -12.13
C ALA A 50 7.20 1.37 -12.40
N CYS A 51 8.26 1.31 -13.23
CA CYS A 51 9.12 2.46 -13.45
C CYS A 51 8.47 3.56 -14.29
N ARG A 52 7.56 3.21 -15.22
CA ARG A 52 6.84 4.17 -16.07
C ARG A 52 5.83 5.04 -15.34
N LEU A 53 5.51 4.70 -14.10
CA LEU A 53 4.58 5.45 -13.27
C LEU A 53 5.22 6.67 -12.60
N ASN A 54 6.54 6.84 -12.66
CA ASN A 54 7.18 8.04 -12.15
C ASN A 54 6.87 9.23 -13.05
N ARG A 55 6.27 10.27 -12.47
CA ARG A 55 6.13 11.58 -13.09
C ARG A 55 7.37 12.42 -12.84
N THR A 56 7.86 12.41 -11.59
CA THR A 56 9.07 13.13 -11.18
C THR A 56 10.00 12.21 -10.39
N ILE A 57 11.30 12.29 -10.66
CA ILE A 57 12.36 11.66 -9.88
C ILE A 57 13.33 12.75 -9.38
N PRO A 58 14.09 12.50 -8.29
CA PRO A 58 15.07 13.47 -7.81
C PRO A 58 16.18 13.72 -8.85
N ASP A 59 16.83 14.88 -8.78
CA ASP A 59 18.03 15.13 -9.57
C ASP A 59 19.17 14.19 -9.13
N LEU A 60 19.53 13.26 -9.99
CA LEU A 60 20.57 12.26 -9.72
C LEU A 60 21.99 12.83 -9.83
N ASN A 61 22.15 14.04 -10.38
CA ASN A 61 23.43 14.72 -10.56
C ASN A 61 23.60 15.92 -9.61
N ASP A 62 22.71 16.07 -8.62
CA ASP A 62 22.78 17.15 -7.65
C ASP A 62 24.08 17.04 -6.83
N PRO A 63 25.00 18.02 -6.94
CA PRO A 63 26.27 17.99 -6.20
C PRO A 63 26.09 18.27 -4.69
N VAL A 64 24.97 18.86 -4.28
CA VAL A 64 24.65 19.14 -2.87
C VAL A 64 24.12 17.90 -2.20
N HIS A 65 23.35 17.08 -2.93
CA HIS A 65 22.73 15.88 -2.42
C HIS A 65 23.15 14.63 -3.23
N PRO A 66 24.40 14.19 -3.11
CA PRO A 66 24.94 13.06 -3.89
C PRO A 66 24.29 11.72 -3.53
N ASP A 67 23.56 11.64 -2.42
CA ASP A 67 22.79 10.48 -1.96
C ASP A 67 21.45 10.28 -2.68
N ASN A 68 20.97 11.25 -3.48
CA ASN A 68 19.69 11.18 -4.18
C ASN A 68 19.52 9.87 -4.96
N GLY A 69 20.57 9.41 -5.64
CA GLY A 69 20.53 8.16 -6.39
C GLY A 69 20.31 6.94 -5.50
N VAL A 70 20.99 6.88 -4.37
CA VAL A 70 20.87 5.75 -3.42
C VAL A 70 19.47 5.72 -2.81
N LEU A 71 18.97 6.86 -2.36
CA LEU A 71 17.63 6.97 -1.76
C LEU A 71 16.54 6.63 -2.79
N TRP A 72 16.66 7.16 -4.02
CA TRP A 72 15.76 6.81 -5.11
C TRP A 72 15.78 5.31 -5.41
N GLY A 73 16.95 4.69 -5.43
CA GLY A 73 17.09 3.24 -5.64
C GLY A 73 16.33 2.41 -4.60
N ARG A 74 16.38 2.82 -3.32
CA ARG A 74 15.63 2.18 -2.22
C ARG A 74 14.12 2.33 -2.40
N ILE A 75 13.66 3.53 -2.77
CA ILE A 75 12.24 3.79 -3.08
C ILE A 75 11.76 2.92 -4.23
N GLU A 76 12.53 2.87 -5.33
CA GLU A 76 12.18 2.05 -6.48
C GLU A 76 12.12 0.55 -6.17
N LEU A 77 12.96 0.07 -5.26
CA LEU A 77 12.90 -1.32 -4.79
C LEU A 77 11.58 -1.61 -4.05
N ALA A 78 11.19 -0.75 -3.11
CA ALA A 78 9.94 -0.89 -2.37
C ALA A 78 8.73 -0.74 -3.30
N LYS A 79 8.75 0.21 -4.24
CA LYS A 79 7.69 0.41 -5.22
C LYS A 79 7.50 -0.81 -6.12
N ARG A 80 8.58 -1.43 -6.60
CA ARG A 80 8.48 -2.68 -7.38
C ARG A 80 7.82 -3.81 -6.58
N ARG A 81 8.14 -3.94 -5.29
CA ARG A 81 7.49 -4.95 -4.42
C ARG A 81 5.99 -4.67 -4.29
N LEU A 82 5.59 -3.41 -4.10
CA LEU A 82 4.19 -3.02 -4.12
C LEU A 82 3.50 -3.46 -5.41
N PHE A 83 4.03 -3.05 -6.57
CA PHE A 83 3.42 -3.35 -7.87
C PHE A 83 3.40 -4.84 -8.18
N SER A 84 4.39 -5.61 -7.72
CA SER A 84 4.35 -7.08 -7.79
C SER A 84 3.11 -7.64 -7.07
N SER A 85 2.82 -7.15 -5.87
CA SER A 85 1.64 -7.57 -5.09
C SER A 85 0.33 -7.16 -5.76
N LEU A 86 0.24 -5.91 -6.27
CA LEU A 86 -0.97 -5.40 -6.94
C LEU A 86 -1.29 -6.19 -8.22
N LEU A 87 -0.28 -6.48 -9.02
CA LEU A 87 -0.42 -7.27 -10.26
C LEU A 87 -0.80 -8.73 -9.95
N ALA A 88 -0.22 -9.33 -8.91
CA ALA A 88 -0.59 -10.68 -8.48
C ALA A 88 -2.05 -10.77 -8.00
N LEU A 89 -2.60 -9.68 -7.47
CA LEU A 89 -4.01 -9.57 -7.10
C LEU A 89 -4.92 -9.19 -8.27
N GLY A 90 -4.38 -9.01 -9.48
CA GLY A 90 -5.13 -8.59 -10.66
C GLY A 90 -5.67 -7.16 -10.60
N LEU A 91 -5.18 -6.35 -9.67
CA LEU A 91 -5.65 -4.97 -9.50
C LEU A 91 -5.27 -4.08 -10.69
N PRO A 92 -6.14 -3.13 -11.09
CA PRO A 92 -5.86 -2.26 -12.22
C PRO A 92 -4.67 -1.33 -11.95
N VAL A 93 -3.72 -1.33 -12.86
CA VAL A 93 -2.52 -0.48 -12.83
C VAL A 93 -2.36 0.18 -14.20
N ALA A 94 -2.73 1.45 -14.28
CA ALA A 94 -2.50 2.30 -15.45
C ALA A 94 -1.83 3.59 -15.00
N SER A 95 -0.98 4.17 -15.84
CA SER A 95 -0.42 5.50 -15.58
C SER A 95 -1.46 6.59 -15.88
N LEU A 96 -1.28 7.78 -15.32
CA LEU A 96 -2.11 8.95 -15.68
C LEU A 96 -2.02 9.31 -17.18
N THR A 97 -0.99 8.85 -17.89
CA THR A 97 -0.88 8.99 -19.35
C THR A 97 -1.77 7.99 -20.09
N GLU A 98 -1.94 6.78 -19.57
CA GLU A 98 -2.77 5.71 -20.13
C GLU A 98 -4.24 5.87 -19.76
N ASP A 99 -4.50 6.30 -18.53
CA ASP A 99 -5.82 6.57 -17.99
C ASP A 99 -5.77 7.93 -17.26
N PRO A 100 -6.11 9.03 -17.93
CA PRO A 100 -6.05 10.37 -17.34
C PRO A 100 -7.02 10.59 -16.17
N VAL A 101 -8.05 9.75 -16.04
CA VAL A 101 -9.07 9.88 -15.00
C VAL A 101 -8.74 9.02 -13.78
N HIS A 102 -8.33 7.78 -14.00
CA HIS A 102 -8.14 6.80 -12.93
C HIS A 102 -6.71 6.25 -12.86
N GLY A 103 -5.78 6.80 -13.63
CA GLY A 103 -4.39 6.37 -13.62
C GLY A 103 -3.68 6.78 -12.34
N ILE A 104 -2.48 6.22 -12.16
CA ILE A 104 -1.61 6.52 -11.02
C ILE A 104 -0.27 7.07 -11.51
N SER A 105 0.31 8.00 -10.75
CA SER A 105 1.67 8.50 -10.96
C SER A 105 2.37 8.79 -9.63
N PHE A 106 3.71 8.83 -9.67
CA PHE A 106 4.54 9.10 -8.50
C PHE A 106 5.42 10.31 -8.71
N ASP A 107 5.43 11.21 -7.72
CA ASP A 107 6.42 12.25 -7.54
C ASP A 107 7.34 11.87 -6.38
N LEU A 108 8.60 11.62 -6.68
CA LEU A 108 9.63 11.26 -5.71
C LEU A 108 10.50 12.48 -5.48
N LEU A 109 10.19 13.25 -4.44
CA LEU A 109 10.73 14.58 -4.23
C LEU A 109 11.60 14.64 -2.97
N ARG A 110 12.72 15.35 -3.04
CA ARG A 110 13.51 15.68 -1.86
C ARG A 110 12.96 16.94 -1.20
N SER A 111 12.81 16.92 0.12
CA SER A 111 12.52 18.15 0.88
C SER A 111 13.65 19.15 0.69
N PRO A 112 13.34 20.45 0.50
CA PRO A 112 14.35 21.49 0.41
C PRO A 112 15.08 21.68 1.76
N ASP A 113 16.34 22.10 1.72
CA ASP A 113 17.13 22.37 2.94
C ASP A 113 16.54 23.50 3.78
N ALA A 114 15.80 24.42 3.15
CA ALA A 114 15.08 25.52 3.80
C ALA A 114 13.68 25.66 3.23
N GLY A 115 12.68 25.76 4.09
CA GLY A 115 11.27 25.85 3.71
C GLY A 115 10.45 24.66 4.20
N PRO A 116 9.17 24.58 3.80
CA PRO A 116 8.30 23.50 4.23
C PRO A 116 8.79 22.17 3.64
N PRO A 117 8.73 21.07 4.44
CA PRO A 117 9.11 19.75 3.95
C PRO A 117 8.12 19.25 2.89
N VAL A 118 8.59 18.37 2.01
CA VAL A 118 7.70 17.58 1.15
C VAL A 118 6.89 16.65 2.03
N MET A 119 5.57 16.75 1.93
CA MET A 119 4.66 15.84 2.62
C MET A 119 4.38 14.64 1.72
N THR A 120 4.52 13.44 2.27
CA THR A 120 4.05 12.21 1.63
C THR A 120 2.52 12.19 1.67
N GLY A 121 1.88 11.76 0.59
CA GLY A 121 0.43 11.68 0.51
C GLY A 121 -0.09 11.39 -0.89
N HIS A 122 -1.38 11.06 -0.98
CA HIS A 122 -2.11 10.80 -2.21
C HIS A 122 -3.08 11.94 -2.56
N LYS A 123 -3.19 12.26 -3.85
CA LYS A 123 -4.19 13.19 -4.38
C LYS A 123 -4.51 12.88 -5.84
N ALA A 124 -5.75 12.53 -6.14
CA ALA A 124 -6.25 12.33 -7.50
C ALA A 124 -5.30 11.47 -8.37
N GLY A 125 -4.93 10.29 -7.90
CA GLY A 125 -4.04 9.35 -8.59
C GLY A 125 -2.54 9.72 -8.52
N LEU A 126 -2.17 10.87 -7.96
CA LEU A 126 -0.78 11.23 -7.74
C LEU A 126 -0.37 10.91 -6.31
N ILE A 127 0.65 10.07 -6.16
CA ILE A 127 1.31 9.81 -4.89
C ILE A 127 2.62 10.59 -4.86
N THR A 128 2.73 11.50 -3.91
CA THR A 128 3.98 12.19 -3.59
C THR A 128 4.68 11.46 -2.46
N LEU A 129 5.97 11.18 -2.60
CA LEU A 129 6.79 10.58 -1.55
C LEU A 129 8.01 11.44 -1.29
N ASN A 130 8.25 11.73 -0.01
CA ASN A 130 9.48 12.40 0.39
C ASN A 130 10.67 11.45 0.28
N LEU A 131 11.66 11.82 -0.51
CA LEU A 131 12.87 11.03 -0.74
C LEU A 131 13.59 10.64 0.57
N LEU A 132 13.56 11.52 1.57
CA LEU A 132 14.20 11.30 2.87
C LEU A 132 13.59 10.16 3.67
N GLU A 133 12.40 9.68 3.30
CA GLU A 133 11.83 8.48 3.91
C GLU A 133 12.62 7.21 3.57
N ALA A 134 13.44 7.25 2.52
CA ALA A 134 14.37 6.17 2.19
C ALA A 134 15.65 6.18 3.06
N ASP A 135 15.89 7.24 3.82
CA ASP A 135 16.96 7.28 4.81
C ASP A 135 16.53 6.56 6.09
N ASP A 136 17.29 5.54 6.50
CA ASP A 136 16.96 4.71 7.64
C ASP A 136 16.99 5.49 8.97
N ALA A 137 17.92 6.44 9.10
CA ALA A 137 18.05 7.25 10.33
C ALA A 137 16.90 8.25 10.45
N VAL A 138 16.53 8.90 9.34
CA VAL A 138 15.37 9.82 9.28
C VAL A 138 14.07 9.06 9.58
N ARG A 139 13.88 7.91 8.95
CA ARG A 139 12.69 7.10 9.17
C ARG A 139 12.56 6.58 10.59
N GLU A 140 13.68 6.14 11.21
CA GLU A 140 13.68 5.68 12.59
C GLU A 140 13.45 6.83 13.58
N ALA A 141 14.01 8.02 13.31
CA ALA A 141 13.73 9.22 14.10
C ALA A 141 12.24 9.60 14.06
N LEU A 142 11.63 9.56 12.87
CA LEU A 142 10.19 9.81 12.69
C LEU A 142 9.35 8.74 13.40
N ARG A 143 9.69 7.45 13.23
CA ARG A 143 9.02 6.35 13.92
C ARG A 143 9.00 6.55 15.43
N SER A 144 10.14 6.92 16.00
CA SER A 144 10.26 7.15 17.44
C SER A 144 9.50 8.40 17.90
N ALA A 145 9.55 9.49 17.13
CA ALA A 145 8.85 10.73 17.44
C ALA A 145 7.32 10.56 17.42
N LEU A 146 6.81 9.81 16.44
CA LEU A 146 5.39 9.52 16.27
C LEU A 146 4.91 8.32 17.13
N ARG A 147 5.82 7.65 17.84
CA ARG A 147 5.54 6.45 18.64
C ARG A 147 4.89 5.32 17.84
N GLU A 148 5.25 5.20 16.57
CA GLU A 148 4.74 4.15 15.70
C GLU A 148 5.46 2.81 16.00
N PRO A 149 4.75 1.69 16.12
CA PRO A 149 5.38 0.38 16.31
C PRO A 149 6.08 -0.10 15.04
N TYR A 150 5.64 0.36 13.87
CA TYR A 150 6.10 -0.09 12.56
C TYR A 150 6.11 1.08 11.57
N ARG A 151 7.24 1.29 10.87
CA ARG A 151 7.37 2.30 9.82
C ARG A 151 8.39 1.86 8.77
N THR A 152 7.92 1.50 7.58
CA THR A 152 8.77 1.08 6.46
C THR A 152 8.36 1.80 5.18
N LEU A 153 9.28 1.92 4.21
CA LEU A 153 8.94 2.45 2.88
C LEU A 153 7.80 1.68 2.22
N LEU A 154 7.85 0.35 2.29
CA LEU A 154 6.81 -0.48 1.70
C LEU A 154 5.46 -0.31 2.41
N GLY A 155 5.49 -0.12 3.74
CA GLY A 155 4.29 0.18 4.53
C GLY A 155 3.64 1.49 4.08
N HIS A 156 4.41 2.57 3.92
CA HIS A 156 3.92 3.85 3.41
C HIS A 156 3.34 3.72 1.99
N PHE A 157 4.05 3.05 1.08
CA PHE A 157 3.50 2.81 -0.25
C PHE A 157 2.18 2.05 -0.22
N ARG A 158 2.04 1.06 0.67
CA ARG A 158 0.80 0.30 0.82
C ARG A 158 -0.33 1.14 1.39
N HIS A 159 0.00 2.06 2.29
CA HIS A 159 -0.96 3.02 2.84
C HIS A 159 -1.44 4.00 1.76
N GLU A 160 -0.52 4.72 1.09
CA GLU A 160 -0.88 5.71 0.09
C GLU A 160 -1.63 5.12 -1.11
N ILE A 161 -1.26 3.91 -1.53
CA ILE A 161 -2.00 3.21 -2.59
C ILE A 161 -3.39 2.76 -2.10
N GLY A 162 -3.58 2.61 -0.79
CA GLY A 162 -4.89 2.36 -0.19
C GLY A 162 -5.87 3.49 -0.48
N HIS A 163 -5.45 4.75 -0.30
CA HIS A 163 -6.25 5.92 -0.66
C HIS A 163 -6.63 5.93 -2.15
N TYR A 164 -5.67 5.63 -3.03
CA TYR A 164 -5.94 5.51 -4.47
C TYR A 164 -6.99 4.42 -4.78
N TYR A 165 -6.88 3.24 -4.16
CA TYR A 165 -7.86 2.18 -4.40
C TYR A 165 -9.20 2.42 -3.71
N TRP A 166 -9.26 3.25 -2.66
CA TRP A 166 -10.54 3.73 -2.14
C TRP A 166 -11.29 4.55 -3.19
N ASP A 167 -10.62 5.55 -3.77
CA ASP A 167 -11.21 6.38 -4.84
C ASP A 167 -11.69 5.53 -6.01
N ARG A 168 -10.92 4.51 -6.36
CA ARG A 168 -11.17 3.70 -7.55
C ARG A 168 -12.18 2.57 -7.36
N LEU A 169 -12.26 1.98 -6.19
CA LEU A 169 -13.01 0.74 -5.97
C LEU A 169 -14.21 0.91 -5.04
N VAL A 170 -14.21 1.91 -4.17
CA VAL A 170 -15.24 2.14 -3.16
C VAL A 170 -16.09 3.35 -3.49
N SER A 171 -15.46 4.50 -3.74
CA SER A 171 -16.15 5.77 -3.98
C SER A 171 -17.14 5.67 -5.12
N GLY A 172 -18.41 6.02 -4.87
CA GLY A 172 -19.48 6.00 -5.87
C GLY A 172 -19.90 4.61 -6.36
N THR A 173 -19.46 3.53 -5.72
CA THR A 173 -19.80 2.15 -6.09
C THR A 173 -20.80 1.50 -5.12
N VAL A 174 -21.20 0.28 -5.43
CA VAL A 174 -22.06 -0.55 -4.54
C VAL A 174 -21.38 -0.88 -3.20
N TRP A 175 -20.06 -0.75 -3.11
CA TRP A 175 -19.29 -1.02 -1.90
C TRP A 175 -19.38 0.09 -0.86
N MET A 176 -19.86 1.27 -1.22
CA MET A 176 -19.95 2.44 -0.34
C MET A 176 -20.76 2.17 0.92
N GLN A 177 -21.87 1.43 0.79
CA GLN A 177 -22.70 1.08 1.97
C GLN A 177 -21.94 0.21 2.98
N GLY A 178 -21.19 -0.79 2.49
CA GLY A 178 -20.36 -1.64 3.36
C GLY A 178 -19.21 -0.87 4.01
N PHE A 179 -18.62 0.07 3.25
CA PHE A 179 -17.60 0.96 3.78
C PHE A 179 -18.15 1.80 4.94
N HIS A 180 -19.28 2.48 4.77
CA HIS A 180 -19.90 3.27 5.84
C HIS A 180 -20.24 2.42 7.09
N GLN A 181 -20.67 1.19 6.87
CA GLN A 181 -21.00 0.28 7.99
C GLN A 181 -19.77 -0.08 8.83
N LEU A 182 -18.60 -0.25 8.20
CA LEU A 182 -17.39 -0.77 8.84
C LEU A 182 -16.42 0.32 9.27
N PHE A 183 -16.25 1.36 8.45
CA PHE A 183 -15.23 2.40 8.64
C PHE A 183 -15.84 3.72 9.11
N GLY A 184 -17.12 3.97 8.82
CA GLY A 184 -17.81 5.19 9.18
C GLY A 184 -17.97 6.18 8.01
N ASP A 185 -18.28 7.43 8.37
CA ASP A 185 -18.58 8.52 7.42
C ASP A 185 -17.29 9.24 7.01
N GLU A 186 -16.87 9.06 5.76
CA GLU A 186 -15.67 9.69 5.18
C GLU A 186 -15.84 11.18 4.87
N THR A 187 -17.07 11.70 4.94
CA THR A 187 -17.34 13.12 4.68
C THR A 187 -16.99 14.03 5.86
N GLN A 188 -16.53 13.47 6.98
CA GLN A 188 -16.01 14.23 8.11
C GLN A 188 -14.88 15.15 7.68
N ASP A 189 -14.75 16.30 8.35
CA ASP A 189 -13.64 17.24 8.07
C ASP A 189 -12.28 16.59 8.36
N TYR A 190 -11.64 16.12 7.31
CA TYR A 190 -10.35 15.44 7.37
C TYR A 190 -9.25 16.27 8.04
N ALA A 191 -9.19 17.59 7.76
CA ALA A 191 -8.20 18.46 8.36
C ALA A 191 -8.40 18.63 9.86
N ALA A 192 -9.65 18.80 10.28
CA ALA A 192 -9.99 18.90 11.70
C ALA A 192 -9.67 17.57 12.43
N CYS A 193 -9.92 16.43 11.79
CA CYS A 193 -9.60 15.11 12.33
C CYS A 193 -8.09 14.92 12.52
N LEU A 194 -7.28 15.25 11.51
CA LEU A 194 -5.81 15.22 11.60
C LEU A 194 -5.28 16.17 12.68
N GLN A 195 -5.74 17.41 12.70
CA GLN A 195 -5.32 18.39 13.71
C GLN A 195 -5.63 17.88 15.13
N LYS A 196 -6.81 17.30 15.33
CA LYS A 196 -7.20 16.69 16.60
C LYS A 196 -6.24 15.56 16.99
N ASN A 197 -5.88 14.70 16.06
CA ASN A 197 -4.96 13.57 16.30
C ASN A 197 -3.55 14.04 16.71
N TYR A 198 -3.06 15.15 16.13
CA TYR A 198 -1.75 15.72 16.52
C TYR A 198 -1.76 16.42 17.89
N LEU A 199 -2.91 16.93 18.31
CA LEU A 199 -3.04 17.69 19.56
C LEU A 199 -3.52 16.86 20.76
N GLN A 200 -4.07 15.68 20.53
CA GLN A 200 -4.68 14.82 21.53
C GLN A 200 -4.14 13.40 21.43
N ASP A 201 -4.17 12.69 22.55
CA ASP A 201 -3.92 11.24 22.52
C ASP A 201 -5.04 10.54 21.73
N PRO A 202 -4.77 9.39 21.11
CA PRO A 202 -5.79 8.60 20.42
C PRO A 202 -6.93 8.24 21.39
N PRO A 203 -8.12 7.93 20.85
CA PRO A 203 -9.27 7.52 21.67
C PRO A 203 -8.90 6.38 22.64
N ALA A 204 -9.45 6.45 23.85
CA ALA A 204 -9.25 5.36 24.81
C ALA A 204 -9.71 4.02 24.20
N GLN A 205 -8.92 2.98 24.38
CA GLN A 205 -9.22 1.64 23.85
C GLN A 205 -9.34 1.55 22.32
N TRP A 206 -8.66 2.45 21.56
CA TRP A 206 -8.61 2.39 20.09
C TRP A 206 -8.25 0.99 19.56
N TRP A 207 -7.41 0.24 20.27
CA TRP A 207 -6.96 -1.11 19.91
C TRP A 207 -8.06 -2.17 19.85
N LEU A 208 -9.27 -1.88 20.35
CA LEU A 208 -10.44 -2.75 20.22
C LEU A 208 -11.14 -2.59 18.86
N HIS A 209 -10.93 -1.47 18.17
CA HIS A 209 -11.69 -1.07 16.99
C HIS A 209 -10.82 -0.81 15.74
N TYR A 210 -9.52 -0.55 15.94
CA TYR A 210 -8.61 -0.14 14.89
C TYR A 210 -7.32 -0.95 14.92
N VAL A 211 -6.69 -1.11 13.75
CA VAL A 211 -5.42 -1.83 13.61
C VAL A 211 -4.22 -1.02 14.12
N SER A 212 -4.32 0.31 14.07
CA SER A 212 -3.32 1.25 14.59
C SER A 212 -4.01 2.44 15.28
N ALA A 213 -3.27 3.17 16.13
CA ALA A 213 -3.77 4.43 16.70
C ALA A 213 -4.08 5.45 15.61
N TYR A 214 -3.28 5.49 14.54
CA TYR A 214 -3.46 6.40 13.42
C TYR A 214 -4.75 6.10 12.64
N ALA A 215 -5.14 4.85 12.49
CA ALA A 215 -6.41 4.44 11.88
C ALA A 215 -7.63 5.09 12.55
N SER A 216 -7.55 5.40 13.85
CA SER A 216 -8.65 6.06 14.58
C SER A 216 -8.85 7.54 14.21
N THR A 217 -7.99 8.10 13.36
CA THR A 217 -8.03 9.52 13.00
C THR A 217 -9.20 9.85 12.09
N HIS A 218 -9.42 9.05 11.05
CA HIS A 218 -10.43 9.30 10.02
C HIS A 218 -10.79 7.99 9.30
N PRO A 219 -12.03 7.80 8.79
CA PRO A 219 -12.40 6.61 8.00
C PRO A 219 -11.49 6.29 6.82
N TRP A 220 -10.94 7.29 6.16
CA TRP A 220 -9.96 7.06 5.08
C TRP A 220 -8.63 6.51 5.59
N GLU A 221 -8.18 6.96 6.77
CA GLU A 221 -6.95 6.44 7.38
C GLU A 221 -7.15 5.01 7.87
N ASP A 222 -8.31 4.72 8.45
CA ASP A 222 -8.67 3.37 8.85
C ASP A 222 -8.71 2.40 7.65
N TRP A 223 -9.28 2.85 6.53
CA TRP A 223 -9.25 2.10 5.29
C TRP A 223 -7.82 1.90 4.79
N ALA A 224 -7.01 2.97 4.68
CA ALA A 224 -5.64 2.90 4.15
C ALA A 224 -4.73 2.00 5.02
N GLU A 225 -4.88 2.08 6.35
CA GLU A 225 -4.20 1.19 7.28
C GLU A 225 -4.64 -0.28 7.08
N CYS A 226 -5.95 -0.56 7.07
CA CYS A 226 -6.46 -1.91 6.84
C CYS A 226 -6.03 -2.45 5.46
N TRP A 227 -6.03 -1.62 4.41
CA TRP A 227 -5.52 -1.97 3.08
C TRP A 227 -4.04 -2.34 3.11
N ALA A 228 -3.21 -1.51 3.77
CA ALA A 228 -1.79 -1.79 3.92
C ALA A 228 -1.54 -3.12 4.64
N HIS A 229 -2.28 -3.37 5.72
CA HIS A 229 -2.20 -4.63 6.47
C HIS A 229 -2.66 -5.83 5.62
N TYR A 230 -3.73 -5.71 4.85
CA TYR A 230 -4.17 -6.75 3.93
C TYR A 230 -3.07 -7.12 2.92
N LEU A 231 -2.40 -6.12 2.32
CA LEU A 231 -1.29 -6.36 1.41
C LEU A 231 -0.06 -6.95 2.13
N HIS A 232 0.22 -6.55 3.39
CA HIS A 232 1.28 -7.19 4.19
C HIS A 232 1.02 -8.67 4.39
N MET A 233 -0.20 -9.01 4.76
CA MET A 233 -0.62 -10.40 4.98
C MET A 233 -0.50 -11.24 3.69
N ARG A 234 -1.10 -10.76 2.60
CA ARG A 234 -1.08 -11.46 1.30
C ARG A 234 0.35 -11.70 0.82
N ASP A 235 1.15 -10.66 0.73
CA ASP A 235 2.53 -10.74 0.23
C ASP A 235 3.43 -11.65 1.09
N THR A 236 3.25 -11.63 2.41
CA THR A 236 4.06 -12.45 3.32
C THR A 236 3.65 -13.92 3.26
N ILE A 237 2.36 -14.23 3.24
CA ILE A 237 1.87 -15.61 3.10
C ILE A 237 2.27 -16.17 1.74
N ASP A 238 2.05 -15.43 0.65
CA ASP A 238 2.44 -15.84 -0.69
C ASP A 238 3.94 -16.14 -0.76
N THR A 239 4.76 -15.33 -0.10
CA THR A 239 6.20 -15.56 -0.01
C THR A 239 6.52 -16.82 0.78
N ALA A 240 5.89 -17.02 1.93
CA ALA A 240 6.11 -18.20 2.78
C ALA A 240 5.74 -19.50 2.04
N VAL A 241 4.57 -19.53 1.43
CA VAL A 241 4.10 -20.68 0.63
C VAL A 241 5.04 -20.97 -0.54
N SER A 242 5.50 -19.93 -1.22
CA SER A 242 6.44 -20.06 -2.35
C SER A 242 7.78 -20.65 -1.97
N LEU A 243 8.20 -20.40 -0.75
CA LEU A 243 9.45 -20.95 -0.19
C LEU A 243 9.24 -22.34 0.45
N GLY A 244 8.02 -22.89 0.35
CA GLY A 244 7.69 -24.20 0.89
C GLY A 244 7.44 -24.21 2.40
N LEU A 245 7.20 -23.04 3.02
CA LEU A 245 6.81 -22.97 4.42
C LEU A 245 5.32 -23.29 4.54
N ALA A 246 5.03 -24.49 5.04
CA ALA A 246 3.65 -24.91 5.32
C ALA A 246 3.24 -24.46 6.71
N THR A 247 2.24 -23.59 6.80
CA THR A 247 1.76 -23.02 8.07
C THR A 247 1.09 -24.06 8.97
N ASP A 248 0.51 -25.11 8.40
CA ASP A 248 -0.08 -26.25 9.09
C ASP A 248 0.95 -27.12 9.83
N SER A 249 2.22 -27.05 9.46
CA SER A 249 3.32 -27.72 10.16
C SER A 249 3.77 -26.97 11.42
N VAL A 250 3.29 -25.74 11.65
CA VAL A 250 3.56 -24.96 12.85
C VAL A 250 2.62 -25.38 13.96
N HIS A 251 3.16 -26.15 14.92
CA HIS A 251 2.41 -26.56 16.11
C HIS A 251 2.29 -25.40 17.09
N LEU A 252 1.17 -24.70 17.03
CA LEU A 252 0.85 -23.57 17.88
C LEU A 252 -0.57 -23.72 18.45
N GLU A 253 -0.71 -23.58 19.76
CA GLU A 253 -2.01 -23.44 20.40
C GLU A 253 -2.42 -21.96 20.40
N PHE A 254 -3.52 -21.63 19.73
CA PHE A 254 -4.09 -20.30 19.69
C PHE A 254 -5.63 -20.39 19.54
N ILE A 255 -6.31 -19.33 19.89
CA ILE A 255 -7.75 -19.20 19.64
C ILE A 255 -7.93 -18.74 18.21
N ALA A 256 -8.38 -19.62 17.35
CA ALA A 256 -8.62 -19.29 15.94
C ALA A 256 -9.79 -18.33 15.79
N PHE A 257 -9.72 -17.46 14.80
CA PHE A 257 -10.87 -16.70 14.34
C PHE A 257 -11.93 -17.63 13.76
N THR A 258 -13.18 -17.23 13.89
CA THR A 258 -14.36 -17.97 13.43
C THR A 258 -15.20 -17.11 12.51
N LEU A 259 -16.16 -17.70 11.80
CA LEU A 259 -16.95 -17.03 10.76
C LEU A 259 -17.71 -15.79 11.29
N ASP A 260 -18.07 -15.77 12.57
CA ASP A 260 -18.76 -14.64 13.20
C ASP A 260 -17.92 -13.36 13.31
N ALA A 261 -16.58 -13.46 13.15
CA ALA A 261 -15.70 -12.31 13.07
C ALA A 261 -15.72 -11.62 11.69
N LEU A 262 -16.31 -12.25 10.67
CA LEU A 262 -16.27 -11.78 9.30
C LEU A 262 -17.41 -10.80 8.99
N TYR A 263 -17.18 -9.90 8.04
CA TYR A 263 -18.20 -8.95 7.53
C TYR A 263 -19.41 -9.67 6.90
N GLN A 264 -19.15 -10.70 6.11
CA GLN A 264 -20.19 -11.53 5.47
C GLN A 264 -19.87 -13.01 5.70
N PRO A 265 -20.27 -13.58 6.86
CA PRO A 265 -19.93 -14.95 7.22
C PRO A 265 -20.53 -16.02 6.29
N ASP A 266 -21.64 -15.70 5.60
CA ASP A 266 -22.32 -16.61 4.66
C ASP A 266 -21.81 -16.46 3.21
N HIS A 267 -20.82 -15.59 2.95
CA HIS A 267 -20.25 -15.43 1.61
C HIS A 267 -19.49 -16.70 1.19
N PRO A 268 -19.56 -17.14 -0.08
CA PRO A 268 -18.85 -18.35 -0.55
C PRO A 268 -17.34 -18.35 -0.26
N GLU A 269 -16.70 -17.17 -0.28
CA GLU A 269 -15.26 -17.01 0.00
C GLU A 269 -14.93 -16.84 1.51
N ALA A 270 -15.93 -16.84 2.39
CA ALA A 270 -15.73 -16.57 3.81
C ALA A 270 -14.78 -17.59 4.46
N GLN A 271 -14.91 -18.87 4.14
CA GLN A 271 -14.04 -19.91 4.67
C GLN A 271 -12.60 -19.76 4.14
N THR A 272 -12.44 -19.47 2.86
CA THR A 272 -11.12 -19.22 2.24
C THR A 272 -10.38 -18.08 2.92
N PHE A 273 -11.09 -16.97 3.20
CA PHE A 273 -10.51 -15.83 3.92
C PHE A 273 -10.20 -16.20 5.39
N LEU A 274 -11.06 -16.97 6.05
CA LEU A 274 -10.84 -17.39 7.42
C LEU A 274 -9.60 -18.28 7.55
N ASP A 275 -9.40 -19.22 6.62
CA ASP A 275 -8.22 -20.06 6.57
C ASP A 275 -6.97 -19.23 6.36
N PHE A 276 -6.98 -18.28 5.41
CA PHE A 276 -5.92 -17.31 5.19
C PHE A 276 -5.58 -16.50 6.46
N LEU A 277 -6.58 -16.01 7.19
CA LEU A 277 -6.37 -15.23 8.41
C LEU A 277 -5.76 -16.07 9.54
N ASN A 278 -6.20 -17.31 9.70
CA ASN A 278 -5.66 -18.22 10.69
C ASN A 278 -4.23 -18.68 10.32
N ASP A 279 -3.93 -18.84 9.05
CA ASP A 279 -2.56 -19.07 8.57
C ASP A 279 -1.65 -17.88 8.82
N TRP A 280 -2.16 -16.66 8.63
CA TRP A 280 -1.45 -15.44 9.01
C TRP A 280 -1.10 -15.43 10.49
N THR A 281 -2.05 -15.78 11.35
CA THR A 281 -1.86 -15.83 12.81
C THR A 281 -0.74 -16.81 13.19
N ARG A 282 -0.72 -18.00 12.59
CA ARG A 282 0.36 -18.99 12.80
C ARG A 282 1.71 -18.46 12.34
N LEU A 283 1.74 -17.92 11.12
CA LEU A 283 2.97 -17.43 10.50
C LEU A 283 3.57 -16.26 11.29
N THR A 284 2.76 -15.28 11.66
CA THR A 284 3.25 -14.12 12.41
C THR A 284 3.71 -14.46 13.81
N THR A 285 3.06 -15.40 14.48
CA THR A 285 3.52 -15.89 15.78
C THR A 285 4.90 -16.53 15.65
N LEU A 286 5.11 -17.38 14.65
CA LEU A 286 6.43 -17.97 14.38
C LEU A 286 7.48 -16.89 14.10
N LEU A 287 7.18 -15.95 13.21
CA LEU A 287 8.11 -14.88 12.82
C LEU A 287 8.45 -13.96 14.01
N ASN A 288 7.47 -13.63 14.85
CA ASN A 288 7.68 -12.83 16.05
C ASN A 288 8.60 -13.55 17.05
N GLU A 289 8.37 -14.84 17.31
CA GLU A 289 9.21 -15.61 18.21
C GLU A 289 10.65 -15.76 17.66
N MET A 290 10.81 -15.93 16.35
CA MET A 290 12.14 -15.96 15.71
C MET A 290 12.84 -14.60 15.84
N SER A 291 12.11 -13.49 15.66
CA SER A 291 12.64 -12.13 15.81
C SER A 291 13.08 -11.87 17.24
N ARG A 292 12.23 -12.22 18.23
CA ARG A 292 12.54 -12.11 19.67
C ARG A 292 13.76 -12.95 20.07
N SER A 293 13.89 -14.16 19.52
CA SER A 293 15.03 -15.04 19.79
C SER A 293 16.37 -14.47 19.29
N MET A 294 16.31 -13.53 18.33
CA MET A 294 17.47 -12.76 17.83
C MET A 294 17.63 -11.42 18.55
N GLY A 295 16.81 -11.12 19.58
CA GLY A 295 16.85 -9.85 20.30
C GLY A 295 16.30 -8.67 19.49
N GLN A 296 15.45 -8.94 18.49
CA GLN A 296 14.81 -7.94 17.65
C GLN A 296 13.36 -7.71 18.09
N PRO A 297 12.77 -6.54 17.77
CA PRO A 297 11.34 -6.30 17.92
C PRO A 297 10.51 -7.30 17.13
N ASP A 298 9.22 -7.41 17.47
CA ASP A 298 8.27 -8.22 16.73
C ASP A 298 8.26 -7.85 15.25
N PHE A 299 8.25 -8.85 14.39
CA PHE A 299 8.11 -8.70 12.95
C PHE A 299 6.77 -8.02 12.59
N TYR A 300 5.70 -8.45 13.27
CA TYR A 300 4.37 -7.88 13.13
C TYR A 300 3.80 -7.56 14.52
N PRO A 301 3.97 -6.31 15.01
CA PRO A 301 3.62 -5.92 16.37
C PRO A 301 2.15 -5.46 16.54
N PHE A 302 1.24 -5.97 15.73
CA PHE A 302 -0.16 -5.54 15.72
C PHE A 302 -1.09 -6.64 16.23
N VAL A 303 -2.17 -6.22 16.87
CA VAL A 303 -3.27 -7.08 17.28
C VAL A 303 -4.45 -6.86 16.35
N LEU A 304 -5.13 -7.92 15.96
CA LEU A 304 -6.30 -7.89 15.08
C LEU A 304 -7.57 -8.11 15.90
N PRO A 305 -8.28 -7.06 16.34
CA PRO A 305 -9.58 -7.22 16.95
C PRO A 305 -10.64 -7.62 15.91
N HIS A 306 -11.78 -8.13 16.35
CA HIS A 306 -12.86 -8.61 15.47
C HIS A 306 -13.33 -7.56 14.46
N GLU A 307 -13.42 -6.29 14.85
CA GLU A 307 -13.80 -5.22 13.93
C GLU A 307 -12.79 -5.02 12.79
N VAL A 308 -11.51 -5.14 13.09
CA VAL A 308 -10.45 -5.09 12.05
C VAL A 308 -10.52 -6.32 11.15
N VAL A 309 -10.82 -7.50 11.68
CA VAL A 309 -11.02 -8.71 10.90
C VAL A 309 -12.18 -8.55 9.91
N ALA A 310 -13.31 -7.96 10.34
CA ALA A 310 -14.43 -7.65 9.45
C ALA A 310 -14.04 -6.67 8.33
N LYS A 311 -13.24 -5.62 8.65
CA LYS A 311 -12.70 -4.67 7.66
C LYS A 311 -11.76 -5.34 6.66
N LEU A 312 -10.87 -6.21 7.12
CA LEU A 312 -9.97 -6.98 6.24
C LEU A 312 -10.74 -7.95 5.33
N HIS A 313 -11.82 -8.57 5.84
CA HIS A 313 -12.69 -9.41 5.01
C HIS A 313 -13.42 -8.58 3.94
N PHE A 314 -13.91 -7.39 4.27
CA PHE A 314 -14.50 -6.47 3.31
C PHE A 314 -13.52 -6.13 2.18
N ILE A 315 -12.26 -5.80 2.52
CA ILE A 315 -11.21 -5.54 1.54
C ILE A 315 -10.96 -6.78 0.67
N HIS A 316 -10.91 -7.97 1.27
CA HIS A 316 -10.72 -9.22 0.55
C HIS A 316 -11.83 -9.46 -0.47
N LEU A 317 -13.10 -9.31 -0.07
CA LEU A 317 -14.24 -9.47 -0.97
C LEU A 317 -14.20 -8.45 -2.11
N LEU A 318 -13.85 -7.21 -1.83
CA LEU A 318 -13.70 -6.18 -2.83
C LEU A 318 -12.59 -6.55 -3.81
N VAL A 319 -11.40 -6.94 -3.34
CA VAL A 319 -10.25 -7.32 -4.19
C VAL A 319 -10.56 -8.56 -5.03
N THR A 320 -11.27 -9.54 -4.50
CA THR A 320 -11.56 -10.81 -5.22
C THR A 320 -12.78 -10.71 -6.14
N SER A 321 -13.65 -9.73 -5.95
CA SER A 321 -14.88 -9.56 -6.77
C SER A 321 -14.60 -9.28 -8.24
N GLY A 322 -13.44 -8.71 -8.59
CA GLY A 322 -13.15 -8.26 -9.95
C GLY A 322 -14.10 -7.16 -10.47
N SER A 323 -14.83 -6.50 -9.58
CA SER A 323 -15.89 -5.53 -9.94
C SER A 323 -15.38 -4.36 -10.79
N TRP A 324 -14.08 -4.01 -10.68
CA TRP A 324 -13.44 -2.98 -11.51
C TRP A 324 -13.33 -3.37 -12.99
N LEU A 325 -13.40 -4.66 -13.34
CA LEU A 325 -13.38 -5.11 -14.74
C LEU A 325 -14.66 -4.70 -15.48
N GLN A 326 -15.73 -4.36 -14.76
CA GLN A 326 -17.03 -3.98 -15.29
C GLN A 326 -17.25 -2.45 -15.31
N GLN A 327 -16.34 -1.67 -14.71
CA GLN A 327 -16.48 -0.21 -14.54
C GLN A 327 -15.81 0.61 -15.66
N GLY A 328 -15.57 0.04 -16.83
CA GLY A 328 -15.21 0.84 -17.99
C GLY A 328 -16.28 1.92 -18.23
N ASP A 329 -15.90 3.21 -18.09
CA ASP A 329 -16.65 4.40 -18.51
C ASP A 329 -17.76 5.00 -17.62
N ALA A 330 -17.67 4.98 -16.31
CA ALA A 330 -18.51 5.88 -15.51
C ALA A 330 -17.73 7.19 -15.14
N PRO A 331 -18.24 8.40 -15.49
CA PRO A 331 -17.57 9.65 -15.15
C PRO A 331 -17.59 9.90 -13.63
N MET A 332 -16.47 10.36 -13.08
CA MET A 332 -16.38 10.81 -11.69
C MET A 332 -17.35 11.97 -11.45
N THR A 333 -18.21 11.85 -10.43
CA THR A 333 -19.17 12.88 -10.03
C THR A 333 -18.49 14.04 -9.28
N GLU A 334 -19.13 15.22 -9.29
CA GLU A 334 -18.72 16.52 -8.70
C GLU A 334 -18.16 16.50 -7.26
N GLN A 335 -18.30 15.39 -6.54
CA GLN A 335 -17.78 15.24 -5.17
C GLN A 335 -16.25 15.30 -5.05
N VAL A 336 -15.52 14.95 -6.11
CA VAL A 336 -14.04 15.05 -6.14
C VAL A 336 -13.57 16.51 -6.09
N GLU A 337 -14.33 17.44 -6.64
CA GLU A 337 -13.98 18.87 -6.59
C GLU A 337 -14.10 19.45 -5.18
N LEU A 338 -15.11 19.05 -4.42
CA LEU A 338 -15.30 19.50 -3.03
C LEU A 338 -14.23 18.93 -2.10
N GLN A 339 -13.86 17.66 -2.28
CA GLN A 339 -12.80 17.00 -1.52
C GLN A 339 -11.41 17.60 -1.85
N THR A 340 -11.18 17.92 -3.12
CA THR A 340 -9.95 18.58 -3.57
C THR A 340 -9.80 19.98 -2.96
N GLN A 341 -10.90 20.71 -2.77
CA GLN A 341 -10.87 22.04 -2.14
C GLN A 341 -10.60 21.96 -0.63
N SER A 342 -11.16 20.98 0.08
CA SER A 342 -10.91 20.82 1.53
C SER A 342 -9.48 20.39 1.82
N GLN A 343 -8.90 19.47 1.04
CA GLN A 343 -7.50 19.05 1.18
C GLN A 343 -6.51 20.20 0.87
N ASN A 344 -6.81 21.04 -0.14
CA ASN A 344 -5.99 22.22 -0.46
C ASN A 344 -6.02 23.27 0.65
N GLN A 345 -7.16 23.50 1.29
CA GLN A 345 -7.28 24.43 2.42
C GLN A 345 -6.51 23.91 3.64
N SER A 346 -6.52 22.62 3.88
CA SER A 346 -5.80 21.99 4.98
C SER A 346 -4.28 22.09 4.85
N GLN A 347 -3.76 21.82 3.65
CA GLN A 347 -2.32 21.95 3.38
C GLN A 347 -1.82 23.38 3.53
N ASN A 348 -2.62 24.38 3.10
CA ASN A 348 -2.28 25.79 3.24
C ASN A 348 -2.35 26.29 4.69
N GLN A 349 -3.25 25.75 5.51
CA GLN A 349 -3.36 26.13 6.93
C GLN A 349 -2.25 25.49 7.79
N SER A 350 -1.84 24.28 7.50
CA SER A 350 -0.71 23.63 8.18
C SER A 350 0.63 24.32 7.87
N GLN A 351 0.77 24.91 6.67
CA GLN A 351 1.96 25.67 6.29
C GLN A 351 2.06 27.07 6.96
N SER A 352 0.96 27.59 7.47
CA SER A 352 0.95 28.92 8.12
C SER A 352 1.15 28.88 9.63
N GLN A 353 1.23 27.67 10.25
CA GLN A 353 1.36 27.49 11.70
C GLN A 353 2.66 26.80 12.14
N LEU A 354 3.57 26.49 11.21
CA LEU A 354 4.95 26.09 11.45
C LEU A 354 5.92 27.20 11.07
#